data_cc1b06306d4fb13ef3af1043d19cce49
#
_entry.id   cc1b06306d4fb13ef3af1043d19cce49
#
_cell.length_a   1.000
_cell.length_b   1.000
_cell.length_c   1.000
_cell.angle_alpha   90.00
_cell.angle_beta   90.00
_cell.angle_gamma   90.00
#
_symmetry.space_group_name_H-M   'P 1'
#
loop_
_entity.id
_entity.type
_entity.pdbx_description
1 polymer ?
#
loop_
_entity_poly.entity_id
_entity_poly.type
_entity_poly.pdbx_seq_one_letter_code
_entity_poly.pdbx_strand_id
1 'polypeptide(L)' 'MKVIIEYEFEEQDDARVALDGYKWKLAMWDLDQTLRGTTKYGASMSDKSKEATEVERDIADKVRDAIREILNEYNLNLD' A
#
# COMPACT_ATOMS: atom_id res chain seq x y z
N MET A 1 -9.86 -9.39 -16.95
CA MET A 1 -8.82 -9.37 -17.98
C MET A 1 -7.67 -10.28 -17.54
N LYS A 2 -7.14 -11.05 -18.47
CA LYS A 2 -6.03 -11.97 -18.19
C LYS A 2 -4.76 -11.41 -18.82
N VAL A 3 -3.70 -11.29 -18.03
CA VAL A 3 -2.39 -10.85 -18.51
C VAL A 3 -1.40 -12.00 -18.36
N ILE A 4 -0.65 -12.27 -19.42
CA ILE A 4 0.40 -13.28 -19.41
C ILE A 4 1.73 -12.59 -19.64
N ILE A 5 2.69 -12.84 -18.76
CA ILE A 5 4.04 -12.30 -18.86
C ILE A 5 5.00 -13.46 -19.04
N GLU A 6 5.75 -13.45 -20.13
CA GLU A 6 6.73 -14.50 -20.45
C GLU A 6 8.14 -13.91 -20.50
N TYR A 7 9.11 -14.64 -19.94
CA TYR A 7 10.51 -14.22 -19.91
C TYR A 7 11.41 -15.37 -20.33
N GLU A 8 12.46 -15.02 -21.07
CA GLU A 8 13.52 -15.97 -21.40
C GLU A 8 14.33 -16.32 -20.14
N PHE A 9 15.09 -17.41 -20.19
CA PHE A 9 15.89 -17.87 -19.05
C PHE A 9 16.88 -16.81 -18.55
N GLU A 10 17.53 -16.08 -19.43
CA GLU A 10 18.46 -14.99 -19.11
C GLU A 10 17.78 -13.75 -18.56
N GLU A 11 16.46 -13.68 -18.57
CA GLU A 11 15.66 -12.55 -18.08
C GLU A 11 15.00 -12.86 -16.73
N GLN A 12 15.50 -13.85 -15.98
CA GLN A 12 14.87 -14.27 -14.72
C GLN A 12 14.81 -13.17 -13.68
N ASP A 13 15.80 -12.28 -13.63
CA ASP A 13 15.80 -11.16 -12.67
C ASP A 13 14.68 -10.17 -13.01
N ASP A 14 14.45 -9.90 -14.29
CA ASP A 14 13.35 -9.04 -14.76
C ASP A 14 11.99 -9.68 -14.47
N ALA A 15 11.90 -11.01 -14.64
CA ALA A 15 10.68 -11.75 -14.31
C ALA A 15 10.37 -11.67 -12.82
N ARG A 16 11.38 -11.75 -11.96
CA ARG A 16 11.22 -11.62 -10.52
C ARG A 16 10.68 -10.24 -10.15
N VAL A 17 11.23 -9.18 -10.73
CA VAL A 17 10.77 -7.80 -10.51
C VAL A 17 9.31 -7.65 -10.92
N ALA A 18 8.93 -8.21 -12.05
CA ALA A 18 7.55 -8.16 -12.54
C ALA A 18 6.58 -8.92 -11.61
N LEU A 19 6.98 -10.09 -11.11
CA LEU A 19 6.18 -10.88 -10.17
C LEU A 19 6.08 -10.18 -8.82
N ASP A 20 7.16 -9.57 -8.34
CA ASP A 20 7.17 -8.84 -7.07
C ASP A 20 6.31 -7.58 -7.14
N GLY A 21 6.05 -7.03 -8.32
CA GLY A 21 5.17 -5.87 -8.51
C GLY A 21 3.79 -6.07 -7.90
N TYR A 22 3.21 -7.28 -8.04
CA TYR A 22 1.92 -7.62 -7.42
C TYR A 22 2.02 -7.62 -5.89
N LYS A 23 3.12 -8.13 -5.35
CA LYS A 23 3.36 -8.13 -3.90
C LYS A 23 3.51 -6.72 -3.36
N TRP A 24 4.17 -5.83 -4.09
CA TRP A 24 4.27 -4.42 -3.71
C TRP A 24 2.89 -3.75 -3.65
N LYS A 25 2.03 -4.04 -4.61
CA LYS A 25 0.65 -3.53 -4.60
C LYS A 25 -0.10 -4.00 -3.35
N LEU A 26 0.00 -5.29 -3.02
CA LEU A 26 -0.64 -5.84 -1.82
C LEU A 26 -0.09 -5.21 -0.54
N ALA A 27 1.23 -5.02 -0.46
CA ALA A 27 1.86 -4.39 0.70
C ALA A 27 1.39 -2.94 0.88
N MET A 28 1.29 -2.18 -0.20
CA MET A 28 0.78 -0.81 -0.15
C MET A 28 -0.70 -0.77 0.24
N TRP A 29 -1.49 -1.71 -0.27
CA TRP A 29 -2.89 -1.83 0.12
C TRP A 29 -3.03 -2.12 1.62
N ASP A 30 -2.24 -3.06 2.14
CA ASP A 30 -2.23 -3.39 3.57
C ASP A 30 -1.86 -2.16 4.42
N LEU A 31 -0.86 -1.40 3.99
CA LEU A 31 -0.47 -0.17 4.67
C LEU A 31 -1.62 0.83 4.67
N ASP A 32 -2.26 1.06 3.54
CA ASP A 32 -3.40 1.98 3.44
C ASP A 32 -4.55 1.53 4.35
N GLN A 33 -4.84 0.23 4.41
CA GLN A 33 -5.88 -0.30 5.30
C GLN A 33 -5.53 -0.14 6.77
N THR A 34 -4.27 -0.28 7.14
CA THR A 34 -3.81 -0.04 8.51
C THR A 34 -4.00 1.43 8.90
N LEU A 35 -3.62 2.34 8.01
CA LEU A 35 -3.81 3.79 8.23
C LEU A 35 -5.30 4.14 8.29
N ARG A 36 -6.11 3.53 7.44
CA ARG A 36 -7.56 3.72 7.44
C ARG A 36 -8.17 3.29 8.78
N GLY A 37 -7.69 2.17 9.34
CA GLY A 37 -8.13 1.72 10.67
C GLY A 37 -7.90 2.79 11.72
N THR A 38 -6.80 3.50 11.65
CA THR A 38 -6.50 4.60 12.57
C THR A 38 -7.38 5.81 12.31
N THR A 39 -7.55 6.24 11.06
CA THR A 39 -8.30 7.45 10.72
C THR A 39 -9.81 7.29 10.91
N LYS A 40 -10.37 6.13 10.56
CA LYS A 40 -11.81 5.90 10.62
C LYS A 40 -12.28 5.24 11.90
N TYR A 41 -11.51 4.30 12.43
CA TYR A 41 -11.93 3.50 13.58
C TYR A 41 -11.16 3.80 14.85
N GLY A 42 -10.14 4.64 14.76
CA GLY A 42 -9.39 5.08 15.93
C GLY A 42 -8.45 4.05 16.54
N ALA A 43 -8.09 3.00 15.79
CA ALA A 43 -7.12 2.01 16.26
C ALA A 43 -5.69 2.52 16.13
N SER A 44 -4.85 2.29 17.14
CA SER A 44 -3.44 2.65 17.07
C SER A 44 -2.73 1.83 15.99
N MET A 45 -1.84 2.46 15.25
CA MET A 45 -1.03 1.78 14.23
C MET A 45 -0.04 0.79 14.84
N SER A 46 0.43 1.08 16.06
CA SER A 46 1.40 0.21 16.75
C SER A 46 0.75 -0.95 17.49
N ASP A 47 -0.48 -0.77 17.95
CA ASP A 47 -1.22 -1.79 18.69
C ASP A 47 -2.72 -1.60 18.46
N LYS A 48 -3.30 -2.48 17.66
CA LYS A 48 -4.72 -2.41 17.25
C LYS A 48 -5.69 -2.57 18.43
N SER A 49 -5.24 -3.08 19.57
CA SER A 49 -6.06 -3.21 20.78
C SER A 49 -6.19 -1.89 21.55
N LYS A 50 -5.41 -0.88 21.20
CA LYS A 50 -5.40 0.43 21.85
C LYS A 50 -6.02 1.48 20.96
N GLU A 51 -6.52 2.55 21.58
CA GLU A 51 -7.02 3.71 20.85
C GLU A 51 -5.86 4.57 20.36
N ALA A 52 -5.99 5.10 19.14
CA ALA A 52 -5.06 6.07 18.59
C ALA A 52 -5.27 7.41 19.28
N THR A 53 -4.17 8.13 19.50
CA THR A 53 -4.23 9.53 19.94
C THR A 53 -4.72 10.41 18.79
N GLU A 54 -5.17 11.62 19.10
CA GLU A 54 -5.58 12.59 18.08
C GLU A 54 -4.43 12.92 17.13
N VAL A 55 -3.22 13.05 17.66
CA VAL A 55 -2.00 13.29 16.85
C VAL A 55 -1.75 12.12 15.91
N GLU A 56 -1.86 10.89 16.37
CA GLU A 56 -1.67 9.70 15.55
C GLU A 56 -2.69 9.64 14.42
N ARG A 57 -3.96 9.95 14.69
CA ARG A 57 -5.01 10.01 13.68
C ARG A 57 -4.71 11.06 12.62
N ASP A 58 -4.28 12.24 13.02
CA ASP A 58 -3.94 13.33 12.11
C ASP A 58 -2.77 12.95 11.20
N ILE A 59 -1.72 12.35 11.78
CA ILE A 59 -0.56 11.86 11.01
C ILE A 59 -0.99 10.78 10.03
N ALA A 60 -1.79 9.81 10.47
CA ALA A 60 -2.27 8.74 9.60
C ALA A 60 -3.08 9.29 8.40
N ASP A 61 -3.91 10.29 8.64
CA ASP A 61 -4.70 10.93 7.58
C ASP A 61 -3.80 11.62 6.56
N LYS A 62 -2.81 12.37 7.03
CA LYS A 62 -1.83 13.04 6.17
C LYS A 62 -1.00 12.06 5.36
N VAL A 63 -0.59 10.95 5.96
CA VAL A 63 0.17 9.90 5.25
C VAL A 63 -0.70 9.25 4.16
N ARG A 64 -1.97 8.99 4.44
CA ARG A 64 -2.88 8.46 3.42
C ARG A 64 -3.03 9.41 2.25
N ASP A 65 -3.19 10.70 2.50
CA ASP A 65 -3.27 11.71 1.45
C ASP A 65 -1.99 11.73 0.61
N ALA A 66 -0.82 11.67 1.25
CA ALA A 66 0.47 11.63 0.56
C ALA A 66 0.60 10.38 -0.33
N ILE A 67 0.18 9.22 0.16
CA ILE A 67 0.18 7.98 -0.62
C ILE A 67 -0.69 8.14 -1.87
N ARG A 68 -1.90 8.69 -1.74
CA ARG A 68 -2.81 8.87 -2.86
C ARG A 68 -2.28 9.85 -3.89
N GLU A 69 -1.66 10.93 -3.46
CA GLU A 69 -1.00 11.89 -4.37
C GLU A 69 0.11 11.21 -5.17
N ILE A 70 0.98 10.46 -4.48
CA ILE A 70 2.09 9.75 -5.14
C ILE A 70 1.56 8.74 -6.15
N LEU A 71 0.56 7.95 -5.77
CA LEU A 71 -0.04 6.97 -6.68
C LEU A 71 -0.65 7.63 -7.91
N ASN A 72 -1.31 8.77 -7.73
CA ASN A 72 -1.87 9.51 -8.85
C ASN A 72 -0.79 10.02 -9.82
N GLU A 73 0.35 10.47 -9.30
CA GLU A 73 1.48 10.89 -10.13
C GLU A 73 1.99 9.76 -11.03
N TYR A 74 1.95 8.53 -10.54
CA TYR A 74 2.39 7.35 -11.28
C TYR A 74 1.24 6.64 -12.01
N ASN A 75 0.04 7.21 -12.01
CA ASN A 75 -1.18 6.59 -12.57
C ASN A 75 -1.45 5.19 -12.00
N LEU A 76 -1.19 5.03 -10.70
CA LEU A 76 -1.43 3.77 -9.99
C LEU A 76 -2.69 3.86 -9.14
N ASN A 77 -3.31 2.69 -8.93
CA ASN A 77 -4.53 2.55 -8.14
C ASN A 77 -4.40 1.33 -7.23
N LEU A 78 -4.76 1.47 -5.96
CA LEU A 78 -4.75 0.37 -4.99
C LEU A 78 -6.02 -0.49 -5.05
N ASP A 79 -7.09 0.02 -5.62
CA ASP A 79 -8.38 -0.68 -5.70
C ASP A 79 -8.46 -1.64 -6.89
#